data_193c7dc60eb770c7b88db81871cd3325
#
_entry.id   193c7dc60eb770c7b88db81871cd3325
#
_cell.length_a   1.000
_cell.length_b   1.000
_cell.length_c   1.000
_cell.angle_alpha   90.00
_cell.angle_beta   90.00
_cell.angle_gamma   90.00
#
_symmetry.space_group_name_H-M   'P 1'
#
loop_
_entity.id
_entity.type
_entity.pdbx_description
1 polymer ?
#
loop_
_entity_poly.entity_id
_entity_poly.type
_entity_poly.pdbx_seq_one_letter_code
_entity_poly.pdbx_strand_id
1 'polypeptide(L)'
;MSEMYLKLDSNDLCRVFQPNQPLEIIINKASENGRFEEISGKATILIIDSRTITLSLSPALLDWFDLFLPQKMIALQSSNSNELIFFRSKILRRSIQDSFQIVIESPRVIIKRERRVSKRKPLFTQINYRMLRLGNQDLKHLASKIGTGESKDVSKGGITILTNLQLPVGITLLIEFPLAGKSISMIGQVRHVRPLQNSDYSYVVGVQFIQTGPEEQDLINKTISNADGIQKAGLSL
;
A
#
# COMPACT_ATOMS: atom_id res chain seq x y z
N MET A 1 -5.66 7.68 13.74
CA MET A 1 -5.51 6.27 13.34
C MET A 1 -5.60 5.42 14.60
N SER A 2 -6.54 4.48 14.67
CA SER A 2 -6.67 3.57 15.80
C SER A 2 -5.69 2.41 15.63
N GLU A 3 -4.92 2.12 16.67
CA GLU A 3 -4.10 0.93 16.78
C GLU A 3 -4.87 -0.11 17.58
N MET A 4 -4.90 -1.34 17.09
CA MET A 4 -5.52 -2.46 17.78
C MET A 4 -4.46 -3.52 18.07
N TYR A 5 -4.30 -3.86 19.34
CA TYR A 5 -3.43 -4.94 19.79
C TYR A 5 -4.21 -6.23 19.82
N LEU A 6 -3.75 -7.23 19.09
CA LEU A 6 -4.37 -8.56 19.06
C LEU A 6 -3.38 -9.58 19.61
N LYS A 7 -3.83 -10.34 20.62
CA LYS A 7 -3.13 -11.56 21.05
C LYS A 7 -3.51 -12.67 20.06
N LEU A 8 -2.51 -13.38 19.56
CA LEU A 8 -2.69 -14.51 18.65
C LEU A 8 -2.48 -15.80 19.41
N ASP A 9 -3.33 -16.77 19.16
CA ASP A 9 -3.07 -18.17 19.45
C ASP A 9 -2.55 -18.89 18.19
N SER A 10 -2.22 -20.18 18.32
CA SER A 10 -1.70 -20.96 17.20
C SER A 10 -2.67 -21.12 16.03
N ASN A 11 -3.98 -21.04 16.28
CA ASN A 11 -5.02 -21.17 15.24
C ASN A 11 -5.25 -19.86 14.49
N ASP A 12 -4.93 -18.72 15.13
CA ASP A 12 -5.10 -17.40 14.52
C ASP A 12 -4.01 -17.08 13.51
N LEU A 13 -2.84 -17.71 13.62
CA LEU A 13 -1.69 -17.44 12.74
C LEU A 13 -2.04 -17.61 11.26
N CYS A 14 -2.66 -18.74 10.89
CA CYS A 14 -3.05 -19.02 9.51
C CYS A 14 -4.22 -18.16 9.00
N ARG A 15 -4.94 -17.49 9.90
CA ARG A 15 -5.95 -16.49 9.52
C ARG A 15 -5.35 -15.12 9.24
N VAL A 16 -4.24 -14.80 9.89
CA VAL A 16 -3.56 -13.51 9.78
C VAL A 16 -2.49 -13.53 8.71
N PHE A 17 -1.76 -14.63 8.61
CA PHE A 17 -0.65 -14.81 7.69
C PHE A 17 -0.91 -15.96 6.72
N GLN A 18 -0.38 -15.83 5.50
CA GLN A 18 -0.51 -16.86 4.47
C GLN A 18 0.83 -17.12 3.78
N PRO A 19 1.09 -18.34 3.30
CA PRO A 19 2.23 -18.61 2.43
C PRO A 19 2.23 -17.66 1.22
N ASN A 20 3.41 -17.31 0.75
CA ASN A 20 3.67 -16.33 -0.31
C ASN A 20 3.26 -14.88 0.01
N GLN A 21 2.87 -14.58 1.25
CA GLN A 21 2.57 -13.22 1.68
C GLN A 21 3.87 -12.41 1.78
N PRO A 22 3.94 -11.23 1.14
CA PRO A 22 5.08 -10.33 1.26
C PRO A 22 5.09 -9.66 2.63
N LEU A 23 6.29 -9.54 3.20
CA LEU A 23 6.58 -8.79 4.41
C LEU A 23 7.71 -7.81 4.15
N GLU A 24 7.77 -6.77 4.95
CA GLU A 24 8.93 -5.92 5.11
C GLU A 24 9.58 -6.25 6.45
N ILE A 25 10.89 -6.51 6.43
CA ILE A 25 11.71 -6.72 7.62
C ILE A 25 12.42 -5.42 7.94
N ILE A 26 12.44 -5.11 9.23
CA ILE A 26 13.13 -3.95 9.77
C ILE A 26 14.07 -4.44 10.87
N ILE A 27 15.35 -4.16 10.74
CA ILE A 27 16.39 -4.52 11.70
C ILE A 27 17.24 -3.32 12.02
N ASN A 28 17.55 -3.11 13.30
CA ASN A 28 18.40 -2.02 13.72
C ASN A 28 19.86 -2.47 13.81
N LYS A 29 20.73 -1.73 13.15
CA LYS A 29 22.20 -1.84 13.23
C LYS A 29 22.72 -0.73 14.13
N ALA A 30 23.54 -1.07 15.10
CA ALA A 30 24.31 -0.06 15.83
C ALA A 30 25.41 0.50 14.91
N SER A 31 25.42 1.80 14.72
CA SER A 31 26.48 2.49 14.00
C SER A 31 27.68 2.76 14.94
N GLU A 32 28.86 2.93 14.37
CA GLU A 32 30.08 3.27 15.12
C GLU A 32 29.96 4.53 15.98
N ASN A 33 29.04 5.42 15.62
CA ASN A 33 28.75 6.67 16.34
C ASN A 33 27.68 6.51 17.45
N GLY A 34 27.32 5.28 17.82
CA GLY A 34 26.30 4.99 18.84
C GLY A 34 24.86 5.28 18.39
N ARG A 35 24.63 5.62 17.12
CA ARG A 35 23.31 5.76 16.53
C ARG A 35 22.83 4.41 16.00
N PHE A 36 21.52 4.21 15.95
CA PHE A 36 20.93 3.06 15.29
C PHE A 36 20.54 3.44 13.86
N GLU A 37 21.02 2.66 12.91
CA GLU A 37 20.57 2.71 11.52
C GLU A 37 19.51 1.65 11.32
N GLU A 38 18.41 2.04 10.69
CA GLU A 38 17.34 1.12 10.32
C GLU A 38 17.62 0.55 8.93
N ILE A 39 17.74 -0.77 8.87
CA ILE A 39 17.89 -1.50 7.63
C ILE A 39 16.55 -2.18 7.36
N SER A 40 15.97 -1.91 6.22
CA SER A 40 14.74 -2.57 5.79
C SER A 40 14.93 -3.36 4.51
N GLY A 41 14.12 -4.39 4.36
CA GLY A 41 14.16 -5.22 3.16
C GLY A 41 12.91 -6.09 3.02
N LYS A 42 12.78 -6.69 1.85
CA LYS A 42 11.63 -7.55 1.54
C LYS A 42 11.86 -8.98 2.02
N ALA A 43 10.79 -9.60 2.49
CA ALA A 43 10.73 -11.02 2.79
C ALA A 43 9.41 -11.61 2.27
N THR A 44 9.36 -12.91 2.13
CA THR A 44 8.17 -13.67 1.76
C THR A 44 7.99 -14.82 2.74
N ILE A 45 6.79 -15.02 3.23
CA ILE A 45 6.44 -16.16 4.06
C ILE A 45 6.49 -17.43 3.21
N LEU A 46 7.28 -18.41 3.61
CA LEU A 46 7.33 -19.73 2.97
C LEU A 46 6.42 -20.72 3.69
N ILE A 47 6.60 -20.86 4.99
CA ILE A 47 5.93 -21.87 5.82
C ILE A 47 5.46 -21.20 7.11
N ILE A 48 4.28 -21.60 7.57
CA ILE A 48 3.69 -21.20 8.85
C ILE A 48 3.39 -22.47 9.63
N ASP A 49 4.01 -22.59 10.79
CA ASP A 49 3.72 -23.61 11.78
C ASP A 49 3.10 -22.98 13.04
N SER A 50 2.59 -23.80 13.93
CA SER A 50 1.98 -23.34 15.19
C SER A 50 2.92 -22.49 16.06
N ARG A 51 4.24 -22.65 15.92
CA ARG A 51 5.26 -21.99 16.74
C ARG A 51 6.28 -21.19 15.95
N THR A 52 6.31 -21.34 14.64
CA THR A 52 7.37 -20.75 13.80
C THR A 52 6.82 -20.26 12.46
N ILE A 53 7.50 -19.26 11.91
CA ILE A 53 7.29 -18.79 10.53
C ILE A 53 8.65 -18.83 9.83
N THR A 54 8.69 -19.49 8.68
CA THR A 54 9.88 -19.50 7.81
C THR A 54 9.72 -18.42 6.75
N LEU A 55 10.73 -17.56 6.63
CA LEU A 55 10.78 -16.45 5.70
C LEU A 55 11.91 -16.65 4.70
N SER A 56 11.64 -16.39 3.43
CA SER A 56 12.68 -16.15 2.41
C SER A 56 12.95 -14.65 2.35
N LEU A 57 14.20 -14.26 2.44
CA LEU A 57 14.63 -12.88 2.41
C LEU A 57 15.09 -12.48 1.00
N SER A 58 14.87 -11.22 0.65
CA SER A 58 15.39 -10.65 -0.59
C SER A 58 16.92 -10.77 -0.65
N PRO A 59 17.52 -11.07 -1.82
CA PRO A 59 18.97 -11.08 -2.01
C PRO A 59 19.67 -9.80 -1.55
N ALA A 60 19.00 -8.64 -1.64
CA ALA A 60 19.52 -7.36 -1.16
C ALA A 60 19.83 -7.33 0.36
N LEU A 61 19.31 -8.30 1.13
CA LEU A 61 19.59 -8.44 2.57
C LEU A 61 20.80 -9.34 2.85
N LEU A 62 21.43 -9.97 1.84
CA LEU A 62 22.61 -10.81 2.02
C LEU A 62 23.80 -10.02 2.57
N ASP A 63 23.99 -8.79 2.15
CA ASP A 63 25.06 -7.90 2.66
C ASP A 63 24.93 -7.64 4.19
N TRP A 64 23.75 -7.92 4.74
CA TRP A 64 23.42 -7.75 6.15
C TRP A 64 23.22 -9.06 6.89
N PHE A 65 23.66 -10.18 6.31
CA PHE A 65 23.49 -11.52 6.88
C PHE A 65 23.90 -11.62 8.35
N ASP A 66 24.98 -10.96 8.73
CA ASP A 66 25.52 -10.98 10.10
C ASP A 66 24.62 -10.26 11.12
N LEU A 67 23.64 -9.51 10.67
CA LEU A 67 22.64 -8.90 11.56
C LEU A 67 21.53 -9.87 11.93
N PHE A 68 21.31 -10.96 11.17
CA PHE A 68 20.23 -11.92 11.38
C PHE A 68 20.65 -13.08 12.32
N LEU A 69 21.22 -12.75 13.47
CA LEU A 69 21.67 -13.73 14.44
C LEU A 69 20.49 -14.41 15.18
N PRO A 70 20.61 -15.72 15.52
CA PRO A 70 19.67 -16.36 16.42
C PRO A 70 19.51 -15.56 17.72
N GLN A 71 18.31 -15.59 18.29
CA GLN A 71 17.87 -14.85 19.47
C GLN A 71 17.71 -13.32 19.28
N LYS A 72 18.10 -12.75 18.15
CA LYS A 72 17.89 -11.33 17.85
C LYS A 72 16.42 -11.05 17.54
N MET A 73 15.94 -9.93 18.06
CA MET A 73 14.59 -9.42 17.73
C MET A 73 14.61 -8.62 16.43
N ILE A 74 13.63 -8.88 15.58
CA ILE A 74 13.36 -8.12 14.37
C ILE A 74 11.95 -7.60 14.39
N ALA A 75 11.72 -6.49 13.74
CA ALA A 75 10.39 -5.97 13.47
C ALA A 75 9.96 -6.37 12.05
N LEU A 76 8.70 -6.71 11.90
CA LEU A 76 8.12 -7.10 10.62
C LEU A 76 6.83 -6.32 10.38
N GLN A 77 6.62 -5.98 9.13
CA GLN A 77 5.42 -5.31 8.68
C GLN A 77 4.82 -6.07 7.51
N SER A 78 3.53 -6.31 7.55
CA SER A 78 2.75 -6.76 6.41
C SER A 78 1.74 -5.70 6.03
N SER A 79 1.51 -5.49 4.74
CA SER A 79 0.47 -4.63 4.25
C SER A 79 -0.48 -5.41 3.35
N ASN A 80 -1.75 -5.44 3.70
CA ASN A 80 -2.80 -5.81 2.78
C ASN A 80 -3.51 -4.56 2.23
N SER A 81 -4.61 -4.73 1.53
CA SER A 81 -5.34 -3.63 0.91
C SER A 81 -5.81 -2.55 1.91
N ASN A 82 -6.13 -2.91 3.15
CA ASN A 82 -6.76 -2.02 4.12
C ASN A 82 -5.99 -1.85 5.43
N GLU A 83 -5.17 -2.84 5.81
CA GLU A 83 -4.51 -2.89 7.11
C GLU A 83 -2.99 -2.97 6.97
N LEU A 84 -2.29 -2.37 7.92
CA LEU A 84 -0.90 -2.64 8.23
C LEU A 84 -0.87 -3.52 9.46
N ILE A 85 -0.11 -4.60 9.40
CA ILE A 85 0.13 -5.50 10.51
C ILE A 85 1.60 -5.37 10.88
N PHE A 86 1.85 -4.95 12.12
CA PHE A 86 3.19 -4.86 12.68
C PHE A 86 3.36 -5.90 13.77
N PHE A 87 4.52 -6.53 13.82
CA PHE A 87 4.87 -7.40 14.92
C PHE A 87 6.38 -7.48 15.09
N ARG A 88 6.80 -7.93 16.26
CA ARG A 88 8.19 -8.26 16.55
C ARG A 88 8.31 -9.75 16.78
N SER A 89 9.42 -10.31 16.34
CA SER A 89 9.68 -11.71 16.52
C SER A 89 11.17 -11.98 16.68
N LYS A 90 11.47 -13.10 17.34
CA LYS A 90 12.80 -13.57 17.59
C LYS A 90 13.26 -14.48 16.44
N ILE A 91 14.47 -14.29 15.95
CA ILE A 91 15.10 -15.20 15.01
C ILE A 91 15.51 -16.46 15.78
N LEU A 92 15.09 -17.62 15.31
CA LEU A 92 15.45 -18.92 15.88
C LEU A 92 16.66 -19.53 15.15
N ARG A 93 16.67 -19.43 13.84
CA ARG A 93 17.76 -19.91 12.97
C ARG A 93 17.80 -19.16 11.66
N ARG A 94 18.95 -19.20 10.99
CA ARG A 94 19.17 -18.68 9.65
C ARG A 94 19.90 -19.72 8.80
N SER A 95 19.71 -19.67 7.50
CA SER A 95 20.39 -20.52 6.53
C SER A 95 20.54 -19.83 5.19
N ILE A 96 21.61 -20.17 4.48
CA ILE A 96 21.80 -19.87 3.06
C ILE A 96 22.05 -21.22 2.39
N GLN A 97 21.06 -21.68 1.63
CA GLN A 97 21.21 -22.85 0.75
C GLN A 97 20.86 -22.37 -0.67
N ASP A 98 19.62 -22.62 -1.10
CA ASP A 98 19.12 -22.13 -2.39
C ASP A 98 18.64 -20.66 -2.31
N SER A 99 18.35 -20.18 -1.11
CA SER A 99 17.92 -18.81 -0.81
C SER A 99 18.28 -18.42 0.62
N PHE A 100 18.35 -17.12 0.89
CA PHE A 100 18.53 -16.63 2.25
C PHE A 100 17.22 -16.78 3.02
N GLN A 101 17.23 -17.65 4.03
CA GLN A 101 16.07 -17.97 4.85
C GLN A 101 16.35 -17.71 6.32
N ILE A 102 15.31 -17.29 7.03
CA ILE A 102 15.27 -17.24 8.49
C ILE A 102 14.01 -17.93 9.00
N VAL A 103 14.13 -18.56 10.15
CA VAL A 103 13.00 -19.07 10.92
C VAL A 103 12.84 -18.17 12.13
N ILE A 104 11.66 -17.65 12.30
CA ILE A 104 11.30 -16.78 13.43
C ILE A 104 10.28 -17.47 14.33
N GLU A 105 10.25 -17.08 15.59
CA GLU A 105 9.18 -17.47 16.52
C GLU A 105 7.84 -16.89 16.05
N SER A 106 6.75 -17.62 16.19
CA SER A 106 5.42 -17.10 15.88
C SER A 106 5.08 -15.93 16.81
N PRO A 107 4.60 -14.79 16.28
CA PRO A 107 4.28 -13.64 17.11
C PRO A 107 3.08 -13.94 18.02
N ARG A 108 3.21 -13.62 19.30
CA ARG A 108 2.10 -13.72 20.26
C ARG A 108 1.19 -12.50 20.26
N VAL A 109 1.71 -11.38 19.78
CA VAL A 109 0.98 -10.11 19.71
C VAL A 109 1.29 -9.45 18.37
N ILE A 110 0.25 -8.99 17.72
CA ILE A 110 0.34 -8.14 16.52
C ILE A 110 -0.36 -6.81 16.78
N ILE A 111 0.11 -5.79 16.10
CA ILE A 111 -0.51 -4.47 16.06
C ILE A 111 -1.14 -4.31 14.69
N LYS A 112 -2.45 -4.19 14.64
CA LYS A 112 -3.18 -3.81 13.43
C LYS A 112 -3.40 -2.31 13.42
N ARG A 113 -3.07 -1.68 12.31
CA ARG A 113 -3.32 -0.27 12.06
C ARG A 113 -4.08 -0.14 10.75
N GLU A 114 -5.18 0.57 10.77
CA GLU A 114 -5.88 0.89 9.53
C GLU A 114 -4.98 1.79 8.65
N ARG A 115 -4.66 1.31 7.46
CA ARG A 115 -3.76 2.01 6.54
C ARG A 115 -4.43 3.22 5.90
N ARG A 116 -5.75 3.15 5.75
CA ARG A 116 -6.50 4.14 4.98
C ARG A 116 -7.35 5.00 5.88
N VAL A 117 -7.13 6.31 5.79
CA VAL A 117 -7.96 7.32 6.48
C VAL A 117 -9.37 7.36 5.92
N SER A 118 -9.56 6.95 4.66
CA SER A 118 -10.85 6.91 4.00
C SER A 118 -11.06 5.65 3.18
N LYS A 119 -12.29 5.14 3.21
CA LYS A 119 -12.73 4.02 2.38
C LYS A 119 -12.57 4.37 0.91
N ARG A 120 -12.26 3.38 0.09
CA ARG A 120 -12.23 3.48 -1.37
C ARG A 120 -13.42 2.75 -1.94
N LYS A 121 -14.03 3.35 -2.96
CA LYS A 121 -15.12 2.75 -3.72
C LYS A 121 -14.63 2.45 -5.14
N PRO A 122 -14.89 1.26 -5.68
CA PRO A 122 -14.72 1.01 -7.10
C PRO A 122 -15.50 2.06 -7.91
N LEU A 123 -14.82 2.67 -8.85
CA LEU A 123 -15.40 3.63 -9.80
C LEU A 123 -14.72 3.40 -11.14
N PHE A 124 -15.48 2.93 -12.11
CA PHE A 124 -14.99 2.68 -13.47
C PHE A 124 -15.58 3.74 -14.37
N THR A 125 -14.80 4.78 -14.66
CA THR A 125 -15.22 5.86 -15.54
C THR A 125 -14.02 6.43 -16.26
N GLN A 126 -14.26 6.99 -17.43
CA GLN A 126 -13.21 7.63 -18.23
C GLN A 126 -12.72 8.89 -17.54
N ILE A 127 -11.40 9.07 -17.54
CA ILE A 127 -10.72 10.22 -16.94
C ILE A 127 -9.96 10.95 -18.04
N ASN A 128 -10.08 12.27 -18.04
CA ASN A 128 -9.18 13.18 -18.72
C ASN A 128 -8.27 13.85 -17.69
N TYR A 129 -7.00 14.03 -18.03
CA TYR A 129 -6.10 14.76 -17.14
C TYR A 129 -5.12 15.62 -17.93
N ARG A 130 -4.69 16.72 -17.31
CA ARG A 130 -3.66 17.64 -17.84
C ARG A 130 -2.56 17.82 -16.81
N MET A 131 -1.32 17.86 -17.27
CA MET A 131 -0.18 18.11 -16.40
C MET A 131 -0.08 19.61 -16.13
N LEU A 132 -0.06 20.00 -14.85
CA LEU A 132 0.03 21.39 -14.44
C LEU A 132 1.43 21.77 -13.98
N ARG A 133 2.07 20.92 -13.16
CA ARG A 133 3.32 21.26 -12.48
C ARG A 133 4.08 20.00 -12.07
N LEU A 134 5.41 20.06 -12.11
CA LEU A 134 6.30 19.04 -11.53
C LEU A 134 7.27 19.73 -10.57
N GLY A 135 7.11 19.48 -9.26
CA GLY A 135 7.83 20.24 -8.24
C GLY A 135 7.54 21.74 -8.38
N ASN A 136 8.57 22.55 -8.57
CA ASN A 136 8.48 24.00 -8.78
C ASN A 136 8.35 24.39 -10.28
N GLN A 137 8.46 23.41 -11.19
CA GLN A 137 8.40 23.67 -12.62
C GLN A 137 6.95 23.74 -13.10
N ASP A 138 6.53 24.87 -13.66
CA ASP A 138 5.23 25.03 -14.31
C ASP A 138 5.23 24.33 -15.68
N LEU A 139 4.20 23.53 -15.93
CA LEU A 139 4.03 22.77 -17.17
C LEU A 139 2.87 23.31 -18.02
N LYS A 140 2.52 24.59 -17.88
CA LYS A 140 1.42 25.21 -18.65
C LYS A 140 1.55 25.05 -20.16
N HIS A 141 2.78 24.96 -20.68
CA HIS A 141 3.02 24.67 -22.09
C HIS A 141 2.52 23.28 -22.52
N LEU A 142 2.29 22.35 -21.58
CA LEU A 142 1.70 21.03 -21.82
C LEU A 142 0.19 20.99 -21.51
N ALA A 143 -0.41 22.09 -21.03
CA ALA A 143 -1.82 22.13 -20.63
C ALA A 143 -2.81 21.86 -21.78
N SER A 144 -2.40 22.05 -23.03
CA SER A 144 -3.19 21.66 -24.21
C SER A 144 -3.16 20.14 -24.49
N LYS A 145 -2.20 19.41 -23.92
CA LYS A 145 -2.10 17.96 -24.09
C LYS A 145 -2.96 17.27 -23.04
N ILE A 146 -4.00 16.59 -23.50
CA ILE A 146 -4.89 15.81 -22.65
C ILE A 146 -4.40 14.36 -22.64
N GLY A 147 -4.10 13.87 -21.43
CA GLY A 147 -3.93 12.43 -21.20
C GLY A 147 -5.28 11.82 -20.85
N THR A 148 -5.46 10.56 -21.21
CA THR A 148 -6.68 9.80 -20.94
C THR A 148 -6.38 8.56 -20.13
N GLY A 149 -7.39 8.08 -19.42
CA GLY A 149 -7.31 6.85 -18.62
C GLY A 149 -8.68 6.44 -18.12
N GLU A 150 -8.69 5.45 -17.25
CA GLU A 150 -9.90 4.98 -16.57
C GLU A 150 -9.67 5.00 -15.06
N SER A 151 -10.68 5.36 -14.29
CA SER A 151 -10.61 5.22 -12.83
C SER A 151 -10.79 3.75 -12.43
N LYS A 152 -10.08 3.33 -11.40
CA LYS A 152 -10.25 2.04 -10.74
C LYS A 152 -11.03 2.16 -9.44
N ASP A 153 -10.69 3.14 -8.65
CA ASP A 153 -11.32 3.43 -7.37
C ASP A 153 -11.17 4.92 -7.01
N VAL A 154 -12.10 5.40 -6.20
CA VAL A 154 -12.10 6.76 -5.65
C VAL A 154 -12.29 6.73 -4.13
N SER A 155 -11.72 7.70 -3.45
CA SER A 155 -11.88 7.94 -2.02
C SER A 155 -11.98 9.44 -1.74
N LYS A 156 -12.28 9.83 -0.49
CA LYS A 156 -12.28 11.25 -0.08
C LYS A 156 -10.96 11.97 -0.36
N GLY A 157 -9.84 11.24 -0.32
CA GLY A 157 -8.50 11.82 -0.44
C GLY A 157 -7.81 11.58 -1.78
N GLY A 158 -8.43 10.87 -2.73
CA GLY A 158 -7.76 10.58 -3.99
C GLY A 158 -8.46 9.58 -4.90
N ILE A 159 -7.86 9.35 -6.04
CA ILE A 159 -8.34 8.47 -7.10
C ILE A 159 -7.20 7.59 -7.63
N THR A 160 -7.54 6.38 -8.04
CA THR A 160 -6.60 5.50 -8.75
C THR A 160 -6.95 5.51 -10.24
N ILE A 161 -5.97 5.83 -11.09
CA ILE A 161 -6.11 5.94 -12.54
C ILE A 161 -5.33 4.80 -13.21
N LEU A 162 -5.94 4.17 -14.18
CA LEU A 162 -5.32 3.24 -15.14
C LEU A 162 -5.00 4.04 -16.40
N THR A 163 -3.76 4.03 -16.87
CA THR A 163 -3.34 4.81 -18.05
C THR A 163 -2.16 4.16 -18.74
N ASN A 164 -1.92 4.54 -20.02
CA ASN A 164 -0.76 4.10 -20.79
C ASN A 164 0.42 5.07 -20.69
N LEU A 165 0.26 6.19 -19.98
CA LEU A 165 1.35 7.15 -19.74
C LEU A 165 2.02 6.88 -18.40
N GLN A 166 3.35 6.80 -18.40
CA GLN A 166 4.15 6.77 -17.20
C GLN A 166 4.25 8.19 -16.60
N LEU A 167 3.38 8.49 -15.64
CA LEU A 167 3.36 9.79 -14.98
C LEU A 167 4.43 9.85 -13.89
N PRO A 168 5.27 10.91 -13.82
CA PRO A 168 6.23 11.05 -12.74
C PRO A 168 5.56 11.19 -11.37
N VAL A 169 6.13 10.57 -10.34
CA VAL A 169 5.71 10.80 -8.95
C VAL A 169 5.97 12.28 -8.60
N GLY A 170 5.00 12.92 -7.92
CA GLY A 170 5.08 14.33 -7.55
C GLY A 170 4.47 15.28 -8.59
N ILE A 171 4.14 14.81 -9.81
CA ILE A 171 3.45 15.66 -10.80
C ILE A 171 2.06 16.05 -10.32
N THR A 172 1.70 17.30 -10.53
CA THR A 172 0.36 17.84 -10.26
C THR A 172 -0.48 17.79 -11.54
N LEU A 173 -1.68 17.25 -11.41
CA LEU A 173 -2.63 17.05 -12.49
C LEU A 173 -3.92 17.82 -12.24
N LEU A 174 -4.50 18.37 -13.28
CA LEU A 174 -5.92 18.68 -13.34
C LEU A 174 -6.62 17.42 -13.86
N ILE A 175 -7.59 16.90 -13.13
CA ILE A 175 -8.28 15.63 -13.41
C ILE A 175 -9.76 15.94 -13.60
N GLU A 176 -10.32 15.48 -14.71
CA GLU A 176 -11.72 15.69 -15.06
C GLU A 176 -12.38 14.34 -15.33
N PHE A 177 -13.51 14.07 -14.69
CA PHE A 177 -14.27 12.83 -14.85
C PHE A 177 -15.75 13.00 -14.48
N PRO A 178 -16.65 12.19 -15.05
CA PRO A 178 -18.07 12.19 -14.66
C PRO A 178 -18.25 11.45 -13.33
N LEU A 179 -19.02 12.04 -12.44
CA LEU A 179 -19.45 11.43 -11.17
C LEU A 179 -20.90 11.77 -10.89
N ALA A 180 -21.76 10.75 -10.69
CA ALA A 180 -23.19 10.93 -10.45
C ALA A 180 -23.89 11.86 -11.45
N GLY A 181 -23.55 11.74 -12.74
CA GLY A 181 -24.15 12.54 -13.83
C GLY A 181 -23.62 13.96 -13.98
N LYS A 182 -22.64 14.37 -13.15
CA LYS A 182 -21.96 15.66 -13.25
C LYS A 182 -20.50 15.47 -13.66
N SER A 183 -19.99 16.40 -14.48
CA SER A 183 -18.53 16.48 -14.72
C SER A 183 -17.89 17.21 -13.56
N ILE A 184 -16.89 16.58 -12.94
CA ILE A 184 -16.13 17.16 -11.84
C ILE A 184 -14.68 17.37 -12.24
N SER A 185 -14.07 18.40 -11.67
CA SER A 185 -12.70 18.80 -11.94
C SER A 185 -11.93 18.97 -10.64
N MET A 186 -10.77 18.32 -10.51
CA MET A 186 -9.98 18.34 -9.29
C MET A 186 -8.49 18.47 -9.59
N ILE A 187 -7.77 19.08 -8.66
CA ILE A 187 -6.32 19.11 -8.70
C ILE A 187 -5.79 18.03 -7.76
N GLY A 188 -4.94 17.17 -8.30
CA GLY A 188 -4.32 16.09 -7.55
C GLY A 188 -2.83 15.94 -7.84
N GLN A 189 -2.12 15.30 -6.92
CA GLN A 189 -0.69 15.00 -7.06
C GLN A 189 -0.47 13.49 -7.13
N VAL A 190 0.30 13.04 -8.13
CA VAL A 190 0.70 11.63 -8.26
C VAL A 190 1.59 11.24 -7.07
N ARG A 191 1.17 10.19 -6.35
CA ARG A 191 1.86 9.67 -5.17
C ARG A 191 2.58 8.37 -5.42
N HIS A 192 2.07 7.55 -6.31
CA HIS A 192 2.72 6.31 -6.70
C HIS A 192 2.33 5.91 -8.14
N VAL A 193 3.23 5.22 -8.80
CA VAL A 193 3.05 4.65 -10.13
C VAL A 193 3.56 3.21 -10.10
N ARG A 194 2.79 2.28 -10.63
CA ARG A 194 3.18 0.87 -10.75
C ARG A 194 2.86 0.38 -12.15
N PRO A 195 3.77 -0.36 -12.78
CA PRO A 195 3.48 -1.01 -14.05
C PRO A 195 2.38 -2.08 -13.85
N LEU A 196 1.57 -2.27 -14.87
CA LEU A 196 0.62 -3.36 -15.03
C LEU A 196 1.15 -4.35 -16.07
N GLN A 197 0.90 -5.63 -15.80
CA GLN A 197 1.14 -6.70 -16.77
C GLN A 197 -0.23 -7.30 -17.16
N ASN A 198 -0.37 -7.74 -18.39
CA ASN A 198 -1.57 -8.40 -18.91
C ASN A 198 -2.85 -7.55 -18.77
N SER A 199 -2.79 -6.26 -19.09
CA SER A 199 -3.89 -5.31 -19.01
C SER A 199 -3.85 -4.39 -20.24
N ASP A 200 -5.00 -3.83 -20.62
CA ASP A 200 -5.11 -2.81 -21.66
C ASP A 200 -4.40 -1.50 -21.28
N TYR A 201 -4.11 -1.32 -20.01
CA TYR A 201 -3.36 -0.19 -19.46
C TYR A 201 -1.98 -0.63 -18.98
N SER A 202 -0.98 0.22 -19.19
CA SER A 202 0.42 -0.04 -18.82
C SER A 202 0.74 0.32 -17.37
N TYR A 203 -0.03 1.23 -16.75
CA TYR A 203 0.27 1.77 -15.42
C TYR A 203 -0.97 1.93 -14.55
N VAL A 204 -0.78 1.67 -13.24
CA VAL A 204 -1.68 2.11 -12.16
C VAL A 204 -1.06 3.33 -11.49
N VAL A 205 -1.80 4.42 -11.47
CA VAL A 205 -1.37 5.70 -10.91
C VAL A 205 -2.28 6.09 -9.75
N GLY A 206 -1.70 6.22 -8.56
CA GLY A 206 -2.41 6.72 -7.39
C GLY A 206 -2.22 8.24 -7.27
N VAL A 207 -3.33 8.96 -7.28
CA VAL A 207 -3.37 10.42 -7.20
C VAL A 207 -4.04 10.84 -5.91
N GLN A 208 -3.39 11.69 -5.14
CA GLN A 208 -3.97 12.35 -3.97
C GLN A 208 -4.57 13.68 -4.38
N PHE A 209 -5.80 13.96 -4.00
CA PHE A 209 -6.40 15.27 -4.17
C PHE A 209 -5.72 16.29 -3.25
N ILE A 210 -5.30 17.43 -3.81
CA ILE A 210 -4.65 18.53 -3.08
C ILE A 210 -5.51 19.79 -3.08
N GLN A 211 -6.46 19.87 -4.02
CA GLN A 211 -7.44 20.93 -4.06
C GLN A 211 -8.75 20.38 -4.65
N THR A 212 -9.81 20.48 -3.87
CA THR A 212 -11.18 20.10 -4.25
C THR A 212 -12.11 21.23 -3.86
N GLY A 213 -13.07 21.52 -4.72
CA GLY A 213 -14.18 22.41 -4.37
C GLY A 213 -15.11 21.76 -3.34
N PRO A 214 -15.88 22.57 -2.58
CA PRO A 214 -16.83 22.02 -1.61
C PRO A 214 -17.90 21.13 -2.26
N GLU A 215 -18.38 21.49 -3.44
CA GLU A 215 -19.41 20.73 -4.16
C GLU A 215 -18.88 19.38 -4.64
N GLU A 216 -17.65 19.33 -5.20
CA GLU A 216 -16.99 18.10 -5.63
C GLU A 216 -16.72 17.19 -4.44
N GLN A 217 -16.28 17.76 -3.31
CA GLN A 217 -16.04 17.01 -2.08
C GLN A 217 -17.32 16.38 -1.55
N ASP A 218 -18.44 17.12 -1.57
CA ASP A 218 -19.75 16.62 -1.16
C ASP A 218 -20.25 15.52 -2.09
N LEU A 219 -20.05 15.67 -3.39
CA LEU A 219 -20.44 14.67 -4.37
C LEU A 219 -19.66 13.36 -4.18
N ILE A 220 -18.36 13.45 -3.95
CA ILE A 220 -17.51 12.27 -3.62
C ILE A 220 -18.00 11.64 -2.33
N ASN A 221 -18.25 12.41 -1.28
CA ASN A 221 -18.71 11.90 0.01
C ASN A 221 -20.04 11.14 -0.13
N LYS A 222 -21.01 11.69 -0.84
CA LYS A 222 -22.29 11.05 -1.14
C LYS A 222 -22.10 9.76 -1.93
N THR A 223 -21.26 9.80 -2.96
CA THR A 223 -20.97 8.61 -3.80
C THR A 223 -20.33 7.49 -3.00
N ILE A 224 -19.43 7.80 -2.06
CA ILE A 224 -18.79 6.78 -1.19
C ILE A 224 -19.78 6.26 -0.14
N SER A 225 -20.61 7.12 0.46
CA SER A 225 -21.56 6.76 1.54
C SER A 225 -22.74 5.94 1.05
N ASN A 226 -23.28 6.19 -0.13
CA ASN A 226 -24.43 5.48 -0.69
C ASN A 226 -24.15 4.00 -1.01
N ALA A 227 -22.88 3.58 -1.07
CA ALA A 227 -22.51 2.18 -1.25
C ALA A 227 -22.64 1.34 0.03
N ASP A 228 -22.54 1.97 1.21
CA ASP A 228 -22.70 1.25 2.50
C ASP A 228 -24.17 0.87 2.76
N GLY A 229 -25.14 1.52 2.08
CA GLY A 229 -26.58 1.20 2.19
C GLY A 229 -27.02 -0.03 1.41
N ILE A 230 -26.37 -0.33 0.29
CA ILE A 230 -26.78 -1.47 -0.58
C ILE A 230 -26.25 -2.81 -0.05
N GLN A 231 -25.12 -2.84 0.63
CA GLN A 231 -24.60 -4.08 1.25
C GLN A 231 -25.34 -4.48 2.52
N LYS A 232 -26.04 -3.57 3.21
CA LYS A 232 -26.86 -3.92 4.39
C LYS A 232 -28.25 -4.43 4.05
N ALA A 233 -28.74 -4.16 2.85
CA ALA A 233 -30.07 -4.62 2.41
C ALA A 233 -30.08 -6.02 1.76
N GLY A 234 -28.91 -6.62 1.51
CA GLY A 234 -28.75 -7.91 0.83
C GLY A 234 -28.53 -9.13 1.74
N LEU A 235 -28.65 -8.98 3.06
CA LEU A 235 -28.50 -10.08 4.04
C LEU A 235 -29.77 -10.29 4.87
N SER A 236 -30.93 -10.35 4.19
CA SER A 236 -32.18 -10.80 4.77
C SER A 236 -32.94 -11.56 3.69
N LEU A 237 -32.56 -12.81 3.46
CA LEU A 237 -33.40 -13.90 2.93
C LEU A 237 -32.76 -15.24 3.28
#